data_34c2cc89f387517b14d936d5a492d32d
#
_entry.id   34c2cc89f387517b14d936d5a492d32d
#
_cell.length_a   1.000
_cell.length_b   1.000
_cell.length_c   1.000
_cell.angle_alpha   90.00
_cell.angle_beta   90.00
_cell.angle_gamma   90.00
#
_symmetry.space_group_name_H-M   'P 1'
#
loop_
_entity.id
_entity.type
_entity.pdbx_description
1 polymer ?
#
loop_
_entity_poly.entity_id
_entity_poly.type
_entity_poly.pdbx_seq_one_letter_code
_entity_poly.pdbx_strand_id
1 'polypeptide(L)'
;MYESKNPIDELVHLYVDGAFNRRELFSRVARKTGSMAAAAAALSIYPEVQAAENPNVPDGVRTVETDPEIETRDVTFPGEAGILYGYLAVPKTAYSELQPGVLVIHENRGLTEHIKDVTRRAAKAGFVALSVDLLSRQGGIGAFPEPTQQSAAYNRTTQAERRADLLYALDYMKHLDMIVYDRIGITGFCAGGGNTWDFIVNFPEVAAAVPFYGAAPLVDDVAKIQTPVLAIHGDLDRNFSQRILPIVDALSKAQKRHGLMIYEGAAHGFHNDTGASYNAEAAADAWARTVAFFNKWLRRPRT
;
A
#
# COMPACT_ATOMS: atom_id res chain seq x y z
N MET A 1 -15.07 3.18 -4.77
CA MET A 1 -14.85 4.55 -4.25
C MET A 1 -15.15 4.52 -2.76
N TYR A 2 -14.15 4.74 -1.92
CA TYR A 2 -14.34 4.99 -0.50
C TYR A 2 -14.72 6.46 -0.37
N GLU A 3 -16.00 6.77 -0.52
CA GLU A 3 -16.53 8.07 -0.09
C GLU A 3 -16.75 7.99 1.43
N SER A 4 -15.78 8.40 2.20
CA SER A 4 -16.01 8.74 3.60
C SER A 4 -16.93 9.97 3.64
N LYS A 5 -18.21 9.72 3.85
CA LYS A 5 -19.22 10.79 4.04
C LYS A 5 -19.14 11.41 5.43
N ASN A 6 -18.37 10.80 6.34
CA ASN A 6 -18.25 11.24 7.73
C ASN A 6 -16.84 11.80 7.97
N PRO A 7 -16.72 13.08 8.37
CA PRO A 7 -15.42 13.69 8.67
C PRO A 7 -14.65 13.02 9.81
N ILE A 8 -15.30 12.18 10.63
CA ILE A 8 -14.65 11.42 11.70
C ILE A 8 -13.96 10.20 11.11
N ASP A 9 -14.56 9.52 10.12
CA ASP A 9 -13.96 8.36 9.45
C ASP A 9 -12.60 8.72 8.84
N GLU A 10 -12.49 9.90 8.22
CA GLU A 10 -11.22 10.40 7.66
C GLU A 10 -10.16 10.61 8.75
N LEU A 11 -10.55 11.21 9.89
CA LEU A 11 -9.63 11.40 11.01
C LEU A 11 -9.17 10.07 11.62
N VAL A 12 -10.06 9.09 11.72
CA VAL A 12 -9.71 7.75 12.19
C VAL A 12 -8.75 7.06 11.20
N HIS A 13 -9.01 7.15 9.90
CA HIS A 13 -8.08 6.64 8.88
C HIS A 13 -6.68 7.25 9.02
N LEU A 14 -6.59 8.56 9.13
CA LEU A 14 -5.32 9.27 9.29
C LEU A 14 -4.57 8.87 10.58
N TYR A 15 -5.32 8.61 11.65
CA TYR A 15 -4.74 8.09 12.89
C TYR A 15 -4.19 6.68 12.72
N VAL A 16 -4.97 5.78 12.11
CA VAL A 16 -4.56 4.40 11.80
C VAL A 16 -3.29 4.38 10.95
N ASP A 17 -3.21 5.26 9.96
CA ASP A 17 -2.05 5.43 9.08
C ASP A 17 -0.86 6.17 9.73
N GLY A 18 -0.90 6.45 11.04
CA GLY A 18 0.18 7.08 11.79
C GLY A 18 0.39 8.58 11.51
N ALA A 19 -0.62 9.27 10.98
CA ALA A 19 -0.54 10.70 10.69
C ALA A 19 -0.44 11.56 11.94
N PHE A 20 -1.04 11.12 13.03
CA PHE A 20 -1.02 11.75 14.33
C PHE A 20 -1.34 10.74 15.44
N ASN A 21 -0.98 11.07 16.69
CA ASN A 21 -1.19 10.23 17.84
C ASN A 21 -2.66 10.27 18.35
N ARG A 22 -3.00 9.35 19.24
CA ARG A 22 -4.34 9.23 19.84
C ARG A 22 -4.84 10.53 20.48
N ARG A 23 -3.96 11.24 21.19
CA ARG A 23 -4.32 12.51 21.85
C ARG A 23 -4.76 13.56 20.82
N GLU A 24 -4.06 13.60 19.70
CA GLU A 24 -4.36 14.52 18.62
C GLU A 24 -5.65 14.13 17.89
N LEU A 25 -5.89 12.82 17.65
CA LEU A 25 -7.17 12.34 17.13
C LEU A 25 -8.33 12.83 17.99
N PHE A 26 -8.30 12.58 19.31
CA PHE A 26 -9.34 13.02 20.23
C PHE A 26 -9.53 14.54 20.19
N SER A 27 -8.44 15.31 20.14
CA SER A 27 -8.48 16.76 20.04
C SER A 27 -9.13 17.24 18.73
N ARG A 28 -8.81 16.61 17.60
CA ARG A 28 -9.38 16.93 16.28
C ARG A 28 -10.85 16.57 16.19
N VAL A 29 -11.26 15.42 16.73
CA VAL A 29 -12.67 15.02 16.81
C VAL A 29 -13.45 15.91 17.76
N ALA A 30 -12.87 16.29 18.92
CA ALA A 30 -13.52 17.20 19.86
C ALA A 30 -13.82 18.57 19.25
N ARG A 31 -12.93 19.09 18.40
CA ARG A 31 -13.21 20.34 17.65
C ARG A 31 -14.40 20.22 16.69
N LYS A 32 -14.68 19.00 16.17
CA LYS A 32 -15.82 18.75 15.29
C LYS A 32 -17.12 18.45 16.07
N THR A 33 -17.02 17.80 17.22
CA THR A 33 -18.16 17.35 18.03
C THR A 33 -18.49 18.28 19.19
N GLY A 34 -17.66 19.30 19.45
CA GLY A 34 -17.87 20.31 20.46
C GLY A 34 -17.35 19.98 21.85
N SER A 35 -16.97 18.74 22.17
CA SER A 35 -16.39 18.37 23.46
C SER A 35 -15.58 17.07 23.40
N MET A 36 -14.69 16.87 24.39
CA MET A 36 -13.94 15.62 24.55
C MET A 36 -14.84 14.41 24.86
N ALA A 37 -15.93 14.63 25.61
CA ALA A 37 -16.89 13.56 25.90
C ALA A 37 -17.64 13.11 24.64
N ALA A 38 -18.06 14.06 23.79
CA ALA A 38 -18.68 13.76 22.51
C ALA A 38 -17.69 13.11 21.55
N ALA A 39 -16.42 13.51 21.57
CA ALA A 39 -15.36 12.84 20.81
C ALA A 39 -15.16 11.39 21.24
N ALA A 40 -15.09 11.13 22.56
CA ALA A 40 -14.97 9.77 23.09
C ALA A 40 -16.15 8.88 22.67
N ALA A 41 -17.38 9.39 22.74
CA ALA A 41 -18.56 8.67 22.29
C ALA A 41 -18.53 8.41 20.78
N ALA A 42 -18.15 9.39 19.97
CA ALA A 42 -18.02 9.23 18.52
C ALA A 42 -16.93 8.23 18.12
N LEU A 43 -15.84 8.16 18.87
CA LEU A 43 -14.71 7.27 18.59
C LEU A 43 -14.90 5.85 19.17
N SER A 44 -15.88 5.64 20.05
CA SER A 44 -16.11 4.33 20.68
C SER A 44 -16.55 3.23 19.71
N ILE A 45 -17.07 3.59 18.56
CA ILE A 45 -17.50 2.64 17.51
C ILE A 45 -16.35 2.17 16.60
N TYR A 46 -15.14 2.74 16.76
CA TYR A 46 -13.96 2.39 15.95
C TYR A 46 -13.04 1.45 16.74
N PRO A 47 -13.00 0.14 16.42
CA PRO A 47 -12.16 -0.83 17.13
C PRO A 47 -10.68 -0.47 17.09
N GLU A 48 -10.21 0.09 15.98
CA GLU A 48 -8.83 0.54 15.76
C GLU A 48 -8.40 1.68 16.68
N VAL A 49 -9.35 2.49 17.17
CA VAL A 49 -9.09 3.54 18.15
C VAL A 49 -9.05 2.99 19.58
N GLN A 50 -9.71 1.85 19.81
CA GLN A 50 -9.72 1.15 21.11
C GLN A 50 -8.47 0.27 21.29
N ALA A 51 -7.81 -0.14 20.20
CA ALA A 51 -6.55 -0.86 20.26
C ALA A 51 -5.48 0.00 20.97
N ALA A 52 -4.67 -0.62 21.81
CA ALA A 52 -3.58 0.08 22.48
C ALA A 52 -2.58 0.60 21.46
N GLU A 53 -2.08 1.82 21.64
CA GLU A 53 -0.91 2.30 20.90
C GLU A 53 0.21 1.28 21.08
N ASN A 54 0.76 0.75 20.00
CA ASN A 54 1.91 -0.14 20.08
C ASN A 54 3.19 0.70 19.96
N PRO A 55 3.85 1.06 21.06
CA PRO A 55 5.01 1.95 21.05
C PRO A 55 6.30 1.25 20.58
N ASN A 56 6.29 -0.08 20.49
CA ASN A 56 7.51 -0.86 20.26
C ASN A 56 7.48 -1.54 18.88
N VAL A 57 8.06 -0.86 17.89
CA VAL A 57 8.47 -1.53 16.65
C VAL A 57 9.71 -2.36 16.98
N PRO A 58 9.71 -3.68 16.76
CA PRO A 58 10.89 -4.51 17.00
C PRO A 58 12.09 -4.02 16.20
N ASP A 59 13.29 -4.12 16.79
CA ASP A 59 14.54 -3.83 16.09
C ASP A 59 14.67 -4.69 14.83
N GLY A 60 15.11 -4.08 13.72
CA GLY A 60 15.31 -4.77 12.45
C GLY A 60 14.07 -4.90 11.55
N VAL A 61 12.90 -4.39 11.98
CA VAL A 61 11.72 -4.34 11.11
C VAL A 61 11.93 -3.31 9.98
N ARG A 62 12.50 -2.15 10.30
CA ARG A 62 12.77 -1.09 9.32
C ARG A 62 14.10 -1.30 8.60
N THR A 63 14.11 -0.93 7.32
CA THR A 63 15.34 -0.86 6.52
C THR A 63 15.74 0.60 6.33
N VAL A 64 16.86 0.99 6.91
CA VAL A 64 17.35 2.38 6.84
C VAL A 64 17.92 2.72 5.46
N GLU A 65 17.93 4.01 5.10
CA GLU A 65 18.50 4.47 3.81
C GLU A 65 19.97 4.12 3.65
N THR A 66 20.71 4.07 4.77
CA THR A 66 22.13 3.75 4.80
C THR A 66 22.44 2.26 4.87
N ASP A 67 21.45 1.38 4.67
CA ASP A 67 21.66 -0.07 4.67
C ASP A 67 22.71 -0.44 3.59
N PRO A 68 23.79 -1.16 3.96
CA PRO A 68 24.91 -1.42 3.05
C PRO A 68 24.56 -2.35 1.88
N GLU A 69 23.43 -3.05 1.92
CA GLU A 69 23.02 -4.01 0.87
C GLU A 69 22.18 -3.37 -0.25
N ILE A 70 21.73 -2.12 -0.04
CA ILE A 70 20.86 -1.42 -1.00
C ILE A 70 21.41 -0.03 -1.36
N GLU A 71 20.90 0.53 -2.44
CA GLU A 71 21.02 1.95 -2.80
C GLU A 71 19.66 2.56 -2.99
N THR A 72 19.49 3.80 -2.57
CA THR A 72 18.22 4.52 -2.65
C THR A 72 18.37 5.89 -3.29
N ARG A 73 17.35 6.34 -4.00
CA ARG A 73 17.29 7.69 -4.55
C ARG A 73 15.87 8.13 -4.84
N ASP A 74 15.58 9.40 -4.67
CA ASP A 74 14.42 10.02 -5.25
C ASP A 74 14.61 10.07 -6.78
N VAL A 75 13.53 9.80 -7.53
CA VAL A 75 13.53 9.79 -8.98
C VAL A 75 12.36 10.60 -9.51
N THR A 76 12.52 11.10 -10.75
CA THR A 76 11.45 11.74 -11.50
C THR A 76 11.38 11.12 -12.89
N PHE A 77 10.18 10.95 -13.41
CA PHE A 77 9.94 10.41 -14.74
C PHE A 77 8.68 11.00 -15.35
N PRO A 78 8.53 10.95 -16.70
CA PRO A 78 7.33 11.43 -17.35
C PRO A 78 6.09 10.68 -16.90
N GLY A 79 4.96 11.40 -16.76
CA GLY A 79 3.62 10.88 -16.58
C GLY A 79 2.67 11.51 -17.59
N GLU A 80 1.40 11.10 -17.59
CA GLU A 80 0.38 11.62 -18.51
C GLU A 80 0.17 13.13 -18.36
N ALA A 81 0.15 13.64 -17.14
CA ALA A 81 -0.16 15.05 -16.84
C ALA A 81 1.06 15.86 -16.38
N GLY A 82 2.28 15.36 -16.60
CA GLY A 82 3.51 16.03 -16.17
C GLY A 82 4.51 15.07 -15.55
N ILE A 83 5.37 15.60 -14.69
CA ILE A 83 6.41 14.81 -14.02
C ILE A 83 5.80 14.06 -12.85
N LEU A 84 6.12 12.78 -12.75
CA LEU A 84 5.87 11.95 -11.58
C LEU A 84 7.12 11.90 -10.69
N TYR A 85 6.90 11.98 -9.39
CA TYR A 85 7.91 11.79 -8.36
C TYR A 85 7.85 10.35 -7.85
N GLY A 86 9.00 9.78 -7.53
CA GLY A 86 9.09 8.44 -7.00
C GLY A 86 10.31 8.25 -6.11
N TYR A 87 10.34 7.13 -5.43
CA TYR A 87 11.47 6.68 -4.62
C TYR A 87 11.90 5.29 -5.10
N LEU A 88 13.13 5.17 -5.54
CA LEU A 88 13.72 3.95 -6.06
C LEU A 88 14.69 3.37 -5.03
N ALA A 89 14.55 2.10 -4.72
CA ALA A 89 15.48 1.33 -3.93
C ALA A 89 15.97 0.12 -4.73
N VAL A 90 17.30 -0.08 -4.77
CA VAL A 90 17.96 -1.04 -5.64
C VAL A 90 18.87 -1.93 -4.79
N PRO A 91 18.73 -3.27 -4.84
CA PRO A 91 19.69 -4.16 -4.22
C PRO A 91 21.04 -4.07 -4.97
N LYS A 92 22.14 -4.02 -4.27
CA LYS A 92 23.49 -3.89 -4.90
C LYS A 92 23.80 -5.04 -5.86
N THR A 93 23.18 -6.20 -5.68
CA THR A 93 23.26 -7.33 -6.61
C THR A 93 22.69 -7.03 -8.00
N ALA A 94 21.80 -6.03 -8.14
CA ALA A 94 21.22 -5.65 -9.42
C ALA A 94 22.23 -5.01 -10.40
N TYR A 95 23.38 -4.58 -9.90
CA TYR A 95 24.47 -4.08 -10.76
C TYR A 95 25.30 -5.18 -11.42
N SER A 96 25.17 -6.41 -10.98
CA SER A 96 25.85 -7.57 -11.56
C SER A 96 24.90 -8.57 -12.23
N GLU A 97 23.63 -8.55 -11.86
CA GLU A 97 22.63 -9.49 -12.35
C GLU A 97 21.25 -8.83 -12.39
N LEU A 98 20.52 -8.98 -13.49
CA LEU A 98 19.15 -8.46 -13.60
C LEU A 98 18.24 -9.02 -12.51
N GLN A 99 17.49 -8.15 -11.85
CA GLN A 99 16.58 -8.50 -10.77
C GLN A 99 15.11 -8.31 -11.19
N PRO A 100 14.16 -9.03 -10.58
CA PRO A 100 12.76 -8.70 -10.73
C PRO A 100 12.43 -7.36 -10.06
N GLY A 101 11.39 -6.67 -10.57
CA GLY A 101 10.92 -5.40 -10.04
C GLY A 101 9.71 -5.55 -9.11
N VAL A 102 9.53 -4.60 -8.19
CA VAL A 102 8.30 -4.46 -7.38
C VAL A 102 7.86 -3.01 -7.36
N LEU A 103 6.65 -2.73 -7.87
CA LEU A 103 5.99 -1.44 -7.74
C LEU A 103 5.22 -1.41 -6.42
N VAL A 104 5.53 -0.44 -5.55
CA VAL A 104 4.91 -0.25 -4.23
C VAL A 104 3.97 0.96 -4.27
N ILE A 105 2.70 0.77 -3.93
CA ILE A 105 1.69 1.82 -3.96
C ILE A 105 1.36 2.26 -2.53
N HIS A 106 1.48 3.56 -2.31
CA HIS A 106 1.25 4.19 -1.01
C HIS A 106 -0.23 4.22 -0.58
N GLU A 107 -0.44 4.50 0.69
CA GLU A 107 -1.74 4.79 1.31
C GLU A 107 -2.32 6.12 0.77
N ASN A 108 -3.38 6.64 1.37
CA ASN A 108 -4.04 7.87 0.90
C ASN A 108 -3.30 9.20 1.22
N ARG A 109 -2.06 9.13 1.73
CA ARG A 109 -1.27 10.32 2.11
C ARG A 109 -0.06 10.59 1.22
N GLY A 110 0.09 9.87 0.11
CA GLY A 110 1.27 10.02 -0.75
C GLY A 110 2.47 9.22 -0.25
N LEU A 111 3.63 9.54 -0.76
CA LEU A 111 4.89 8.83 -0.53
C LEU A 111 5.49 9.14 0.85
N THR A 112 4.87 8.60 1.90
CA THR A 112 5.32 8.75 3.30
C THR A 112 6.60 7.96 3.57
N GLU A 113 7.27 8.25 4.71
CA GLU A 113 8.48 7.52 5.12
C GLU A 113 8.22 6.02 5.33
N HIS A 114 7.04 5.63 5.82
CA HIS A 114 6.65 4.22 5.90
C HIS A 114 6.71 3.52 4.53
N ILE A 115 6.18 4.13 3.49
CA ILE A 115 6.18 3.57 2.13
C ILE A 115 7.59 3.54 1.54
N LYS A 116 8.41 4.57 1.79
CA LYS A 116 9.84 4.55 1.43
C LYS A 116 10.57 3.40 2.12
N ASP A 117 10.28 3.15 3.40
CA ASP A 117 10.85 2.02 4.13
C ASP A 117 10.38 0.66 3.56
N VAL A 118 9.09 0.49 3.24
CA VAL A 118 8.61 -0.73 2.57
C VAL A 118 9.32 -0.94 1.23
N THR A 119 9.60 0.14 0.49
CA THR A 119 10.34 0.07 -0.77
C THR A 119 11.78 -0.40 -0.53
N ARG A 120 12.43 0.07 0.53
CA ARG A 120 13.77 -0.40 0.97
C ARG A 120 13.74 -1.87 1.40
N ARG A 121 12.71 -2.30 2.15
CA ARG A 121 12.51 -3.72 2.53
C ARG A 121 12.38 -4.62 1.30
N ALA A 122 11.70 -4.16 0.25
CA ALA A 122 11.62 -4.91 -1.01
C ALA A 122 12.98 -5.00 -1.69
N ALA A 123 13.77 -3.92 -1.68
CA ALA A 123 15.14 -3.94 -2.21
C ALA A 123 16.04 -4.88 -1.41
N LYS A 124 15.96 -4.87 -0.09
CA LYS A 124 16.70 -5.80 0.78
C LYS A 124 16.31 -7.27 0.55
N ALA A 125 15.06 -7.51 0.12
CA ALA A 125 14.60 -8.84 -0.31
C ALA A 125 15.05 -9.24 -1.73
N GLY A 126 15.83 -8.37 -2.41
CA GLY A 126 16.45 -8.63 -3.71
C GLY A 126 15.60 -8.21 -4.91
N PHE A 127 14.64 -7.29 -4.75
CA PHE A 127 13.85 -6.72 -5.85
C PHE A 127 14.31 -5.29 -6.15
N VAL A 128 14.32 -4.87 -7.41
CA VAL A 128 14.39 -3.44 -7.73
C VAL A 128 13.03 -2.84 -7.44
N ALA A 129 12.92 -2.00 -6.42
CA ALA A 129 11.64 -1.50 -5.93
C ALA A 129 11.44 -0.01 -6.21
N LEU A 130 10.28 0.34 -6.73
CA LEU A 130 9.86 1.72 -6.99
C LEU A 130 8.56 1.99 -6.24
N SER A 131 8.49 3.10 -5.52
CA SER A 131 7.22 3.69 -5.13
C SER A 131 7.01 5.02 -5.86
N VAL A 132 5.80 5.23 -6.40
CA VAL A 132 5.39 6.46 -7.08
C VAL A 132 4.52 7.29 -6.17
N ASP A 133 4.72 8.61 -6.19
CA ASP A 133 3.86 9.56 -5.49
C ASP A 133 2.64 9.92 -6.34
N LEU A 134 1.49 9.35 -6.03
CA LEU A 134 0.22 9.63 -6.72
C LEU A 134 -0.35 11.04 -6.42
N LEU A 135 0.38 11.85 -5.63
CA LEU A 135 0.13 13.28 -5.47
C LEU A 135 0.94 14.13 -6.46
N SER A 136 1.74 13.52 -7.33
CA SER A 136 2.64 14.21 -8.28
C SER A 136 1.92 15.24 -9.13
N ARG A 137 0.70 14.96 -9.59
CA ARG A 137 -0.15 15.88 -10.37
C ARG A 137 -0.43 17.21 -9.65
N GLN A 138 -0.21 17.24 -8.33
CA GLN A 138 -0.48 18.38 -7.45
C GLN A 138 0.80 18.88 -6.75
N GLY A 139 1.98 18.49 -7.26
CA GLY A 139 3.28 18.90 -6.73
C GLY A 139 3.94 17.91 -5.78
N GLY A 140 3.34 16.73 -5.60
CA GLY A 140 3.83 15.67 -4.73
C GLY A 140 3.52 15.89 -3.24
N ILE A 141 3.86 14.90 -2.40
CA ILE A 141 3.60 14.95 -0.96
C ILE A 141 4.21 16.19 -0.28
N GLY A 142 5.35 16.66 -0.77
CA GLY A 142 6.03 17.85 -0.23
C GLY A 142 5.26 19.15 -0.36
N ALA A 143 4.26 19.23 -1.24
CA ALA A 143 3.36 20.38 -1.36
C ALA A 143 2.31 20.45 -0.22
N PHE A 144 2.18 19.41 0.60
CA PHE A 144 1.14 19.25 1.60
C PHE A 144 1.74 18.93 2.98
N PRO A 145 2.03 19.94 3.81
CA PRO A 145 2.69 19.71 5.10
C PRO A 145 1.81 18.97 6.13
N GLU A 146 0.47 19.08 5.99
CA GLU A 146 -0.45 18.48 6.93
C GLU A 146 -1.05 17.17 6.39
N PRO A 147 -1.13 16.09 7.19
CA PRO A 147 -1.72 14.81 6.77
C PRO A 147 -3.13 14.91 6.21
N THR A 148 -3.97 15.79 6.76
CA THR A 148 -5.31 16.07 6.24
C THR A 148 -5.30 16.71 4.86
N GLN A 149 -4.29 17.51 4.54
CA GLN A 149 -4.10 18.10 3.21
C GLN A 149 -3.62 17.05 2.21
N GLN A 150 -2.73 16.14 2.63
CA GLN A 150 -2.26 15.00 1.83
C GLN A 150 -3.44 14.10 1.43
N SER A 151 -4.24 13.67 2.40
CA SER A 151 -5.44 12.86 2.15
C SER A 151 -6.46 13.60 1.26
N ALA A 152 -6.71 14.88 1.52
CA ALA A 152 -7.58 15.69 0.67
C ALA A 152 -7.03 15.84 -0.76
N ALA A 153 -5.71 15.94 -0.94
CA ALA A 153 -5.07 15.97 -2.26
C ALA A 153 -5.26 14.63 -2.99
N TYR A 154 -5.05 13.50 -2.30
CA TYR A 154 -5.29 12.17 -2.85
C TYR A 154 -6.75 12.00 -3.29
N ASN A 155 -7.71 12.41 -2.45
CA ASN A 155 -9.14 12.29 -2.73
C ASN A 155 -9.61 13.17 -3.92
N ARG A 156 -8.84 14.18 -4.33
CA ARG A 156 -9.10 14.97 -5.54
C ARG A 156 -8.67 14.25 -6.83
N THR A 157 -7.80 13.25 -6.75
CA THR A 157 -7.44 12.45 -7.92
C THR A 157 -8.50 11.39 -8.22
N THR A 158 -8.76 11.15 -9.48
CA THR A 158 -9.67 10.10 -9.93
C THR A 158 -8.95 8.74 -9.98
N GLN A 159 -9.72 7.66 -9.97
CA GLN A 159 -9.18 6.31 -10.17
C GLN A 159 -8.45 6.17 -11.52
N ALA A 160 -8.98 6.81 -12.59
CA ALA A 160 -8.37 6.78 -13.91
C ALA A 160 -7.00 7.49 -13.93
N GLU A 161 -6.89 8.64 -13.27
CA GLU A 161 -5.62 9.37 -13.17
C GLU A 161 -4.57 8.56 -12.40
N ARG A 162 -4.93 7.98 -11.24
CA ARG A 162 -4.02 7.13 -10.47
C ARG A 162 -3.57 5.90 -11.27
N ARG A 163 -4.48 5.29 -12.02
CA ARG A 163 -4.18 4.16 -12.90
C ARG A 163 -3.21 4.55 -14.01
N ALA A 164 -3.40 5.71 -14.62
CA ALA A 164 -2.48 6.23 -15.64
C ALA A 164 -1.09 6.45 -15.04
N ASP A 165 -0.98 7.09 -13.88
CA ASP A 165 0.30 7.34 -13.22
C ASP A 165 1.03 6.03 -12.85
N LEU A 166 0.30 5.01 -12.40
CA LEU A 166 0.85 3.68 -12.14
C LEU A 166 1.34 2.97 -13.41
N LEU A 167 0.65 3.17 -14.54
CA LEU A 167 1.09 2.64 -15.83
C LEU A 167 2.41 3.27 -16.29
N TYR A 168 2.55 4.59 -16.15
CA TYR A 168 3.81 5.29 -16.44
C TYR A 168 4.94 4.85 -15.47
N ALA A 169 4.61 4.60 -14.20
CA ALA A 169 5.59 4.06 -13.25
C ALA A 169 6.04 2.65 -13.61
N LEU A 170 5.12 1.79 -14.06
CA LEU A 170 5.45 0.45 -14.56
C LEU A 170 6.33 0.54 -15.81
N ASP A 171 6.00 1.43 -16.74
CA ASP A 171 6.77 1.65 -17.96
C ASP A 171 8.19 2.15 -17.64
N TYR A 172 8.32 3.12 -16.71
CA TYR A 172 9.61 3.57 -16.21
C TYR A 172 10.45 2.41 -15.66
N MET A 173 9.84 1.54 -14.83
CA MET A 173 10.53 0.36 -14.30
C MET A 173 11.00 -0.59 -15.40
N LYS A 174 10.17 -0.85 -16.41
CA LYS A 174 10.52 -1.74 -17.54
C LYS A 174 11.74 -1.26 -18.33
N HIS A 175 12.05 0.03 -18.30
CA HIS A 175 13.18 0.65 -18.99
C HIS A 175 14.44 0.79 -18.13
N LEU A 176 14.43 0.33 -16.86
CA LEU A 176 15.63 0.29 -16.04
C LEU A 176 16.52 -0.88 -16.45
N ASP A 177 17.78 -0.62 -16.79
CA ASP A 177 18.75 -1.63 -17.28
C ASP A 177 18.99 -2.80 -16.31
N MET A 178 18.60 -2.65 -15.05
CA MET A 178 18.79 -3.64 -13.98
C MET A 178 17.56 -4.53 -13.76
N ILE A 179 16.46 -4.34 -14.47
CA ILE A 179 15.20 -5.07 -14.28
C ILE A 179 14.99 -6.11 -15.39
N VAL A 180 14.52 -7.30 -14.99
CA VAL A 180 13.91 -8.23 -15.92
C VAL A 180 12.51 -7.73 -16.27
N TYR A 181 12.34 -7.11 -17.43
CA TYR A 181 11.19 -6.29 -17.84
C TYR A 181 9.80 -6.95 -17.70
N ASP A 182 9.71 -8.28 -17.82
CA ASP A 182 8.49 -9.08 -17.68
C ASP A 182 8.32 -9.71 -16.28
N ARG A 183 9.13 -9.30 -15.31
CA ARG A 183 9.18 -9.83 -13.94
C ARG A 183 8.93 -8.72 -12.93
N ILE A 184 7.86 -7.97 -13.12
CA ILE A 184 7.47 -6.88 -12.21
C ILE A 184 6.21 -7.30 -11.46
N GLY A 185 6.28 -7.28 -10.13
CA GLY A 185 5.15 -7.42 -9.22
C GLY A 185 4.63 -6.06 -8.75
N ILE A 186 3.44 -6.07 -8.16
CA ILE A 186 2.80 -4.87 -7.61
C ILE A 186 2.25 -5.16 -6.22
N THR A 187 2.46 -4.24 -5.29
CA THR A 187 1.86 -4.27 -3.95
C THR A 187 1.40 -2.89 -3.56
N GLY A 188 0.41 -2.81 -2.66
CA GLY A 188 -0.07 -1.54 -2.18
C GLY A 188 -0.86 -1.69 -0.89
N PHE A 189 -0.94 -0.62 -0.12
CA PHE A 189 -1.45 -0.59 1.23
C PHE A 189 -2.66 0.34 1.33
N CYS A 190 -3.73 -0.05 2.03
CA CYS A 190 -4.93 0.76 2.19
C CYS A 190 -5.52 1.18 0.82
N ALA A 191 -5.54 2.48 0.53
CA ALA A 191 -5.91 3.02 -0.78
C ALA A 191 -5.03 2.44 -1.91
N GLY A 192 -3.74 2.22 -1.65
CA GLY A 192 -2.82 1.55 -2.57
C GLY A 192 -3.17 0.09 -2.81
N GLY A 193 -3.72 -0.61 -1.82
CA GLY A 193 -4.27 -1.96 -2.00
C GLY A 193 -5.46 -1.96 -2.96
N GLY A 194 -6.35 -0.96 -2.85
CA GLY A 194 -7.43 -0.74 -3.81
C GLY A 194 -6.92 -0.41 -5.21
N ASN A 195 -5.90 0.44 -5.32
CA ASN A 195 -5.25 0.74 -6.60
C ASN A 195 -4.55 -0.50 -7.20
N THR A 196 -3.99 -1.39 -6.36
CA THR A 196 -3.41 -2.67 -6.83
C THR A 196 -4.49 -3.54 -7.47
N TRP A 197 -5.66 -3.67 -6.85
CA TRP A 197 -6.79 -4.38 -7.43
C TRP A 197 -7.27 -3.77 -8.74
N ASP A 198 -7.48 -2.44 -8.76
CA ASP A 198 -7.89 -1.73 -9.96
C ASP A 198 -6.87 -1.91 -11.10
N PHE A 199 -5.58 -1.86 -10.78
CA PHE A 199 -4.52 -2.02 -11.76
C PHE A 199 -4.56 -3.39 -12.43
N ILE A 200 -4.63 -4.49 -11.67
CA ILE A 200 -4.64 -5.85 -12.24
C ILE A 200 -5.94 -6.24 -12.95
N VAL A 201 -7.04 -5.55 -12.67
CA VAL A 201 -8.29 -5.67 -13.43
C VAL A 201 -8.13 -5.09 -14.83
N ASN A 202 -7.37 -4.00 -14.97
CA ASN A 202 -7.25 -3.25 -16.22
C ASN A 202 -5.98 -3.56 -17.01
N PHE A 203 -4.89 -4.01 -16.33
CA PHE A 203 -3.59 -4.30 -16.94
C PHE A 203 -3.06 -5.66 -16.50
N PRO A 204 -3.10 -6.68 -17.39
CA PRO A 204 -2.63 -8.03 -17.06
C PRO A 204 -1.09 -8.17 -17.10
N GLU A 205 -0.35 -7.09 -17.32
CA GLU A 205 1.09 -7.13 -17.60
C GLU A 205 1.97 -7.30 -16.37
N VAL A 206 1.44 -7.20 -15.14
CA VAL A 206 2.21 -7.47 -13.93
C VAL A 206 2.19 -8.95 -13.60
N ALA A 207 3.34 -9.47 -13.20
CA ALA A 207 3.57 -10.90 -13.01
C ALA A 207 3.02 -11.45 -11.67
N ALA A 208 2.80 -10.60 -10.68
CA ALA A 208 2.20 -10.94 -9.38
C ALA A 208 1.65 -9.69 -8.68
N ALA A 209 0.62 -9.85 -7.84
CA ALA A 209 0.04 -8.76 -7.08
C ALA A 209 -0.24 -9.13 -5.62
N VAL A 210 0.05 -8.21 -4.70
CA VAL A 210 -0.22 -8.38 -3.26
C VAL A 210 -0.90 -7.13 -2.69
N PRO A 211 -2.24 -7.02 -2.79
CA PRO A 211 -3.01 -5.95 -2.18
C PRO A 211 -3.18 -6.17 -0.67
N PHE A 212 -2.78 -5.18 0.15
CA PHE A 212 -2.99 -5.15 1.59
C PHE A 212 -4.22 -4.31 1.92
N TYR A 213 -5.15 -4.87 2.68
CA TYR A 213 -6.35 -4.23 3.25
C TYR A 213 -6.97 -3.12 2.39
N GLY A 214 -6.98 -3.36 1.09
CA GLY A 214 -7.54 -2.44 0.09
C GLY A 214 -8.96 -2.79 -0.33
N ALA A 215 -9.65 -1.81 -0.93
CA ALA A 215 -10.96 -2.03 -1.53
C ALA A 215 -10.89 -3.08 -2.64
N ALA A 216 -11.67 -4.13 -2.50
CA ALA A 216 -11.76 -5.20 -3.48
C ALA A 216 -12.46 -4.72 -4.78
N PRO A 217 -12.18 -5.32 -5.95
CA PRO A 217 -12.85 -5.00 -7.20
C PRO A 217 -14.32 -5.44 -7.18
N LEU A 218 -15.07 -5.12 -8.23
CA LEU A 218 -16.40 -5.69 -8.44
C LEU A 218 -16.27 -7.19 -8.81
N VAL A 219 -17.25 -8.00 -8.41
CA VAL A 219 -17.29 -9.44 -8.74
C VAL A 219 -17.24 -9.64 -10.26
N ASP A 220 -17.94 -8.81 -11.02
CA ASP A 220 -17.98 -8.88 -12.49
C ASP A 220 -16.64 -8.59 -13.16
N ASP A 221 -15.74 -7.87 -12.48
CA ASP A 221 -14.42 -7.55 -12.99
C ASP A 221 -13.39 -8.67 -12.75
N VAL A 222 -13.69 -9.62 -11.88
CA VAL A 222 -12.78 -10.73 -11.53
C VAL A 222 -12.34 -11.53 -12.75
N ALA A 223 -13.23 -11.73 -13.72
CA ALA A 223 -12.93 -12.47 -14.95
C ALA A 223 -11.77 -11.85 -15.76
N LYS A 224 -11.56 -10.53 -15.65
CA LYS A 224 -10.50 -9.79 -16.34
C LYS A 224 -9.12 -10.04 -15.74
N ILE A 225 -9.02 -10.43 -14.47
CA ILE A 225 -7.76 -10.62 -13.77
C ILE A 225 -7.02 -11.83 -14.36
N GLN A 226 -5.77 -11.62 -14.80
CA GLN A 226 -4.86 -12.68 -15.26
C GLN A 226 -3.68 -12.85 -14.29
N THR A 227 -3.36 -11.83 -13.54
CA THR A 227 -2.26 -11.76 -12.59
C THR A 227 -2.53 -12.66 -11.38
N PRO A 228 -1.58 -13.53 -10.96
CA PRO A 228 -1.66 -14.19 -9.66
C PRO A 228 -1.74 -13.18 -8.53
N VAL A 229 -2.65 -13.38 -7.57
CA VAL A 229 -2.89 -12.43 -6.48
C VAL A 229 -2.86 -13.12 -5.11
N LEU A 230 -2.24 -12.47 -4.14
CA LEU A 230 -2.31 -12.80 -2.71
C LEU A 230 -2.94 -11.64 -1.97
N ALA A 231 -4.22 -11.74 -1.64
CA ALA A 231 -4.92 -10.71 -0.86
C ALA A 231 -4.61 -10.84 0.64
N ILE A 232 -4.32 -9.73 1.31
CA ILE A 232 -3.93 -9.68 2.72
C ILE A 232 -4.84 -8.71 3.47
N HIS A 233 -5.50 -9.21 4.52
CA HIS A 233 -6.45 -8.46 5.34
C HIS A 233 -6.29 -8.76 6.83
N GLY A 234 -6.83 -7.88 7.68
CA GLY A 234 -7.03 -8.14 9.11
C GLY A 234 -8.50 -8.47 9.40
N ASP A 235 -8.78 -9.31 10.39
CA ASP A 235 -10.14 -9.72 10.74
C ASP A 235 -10.96 -8.60 11.42
N LEU A 236 -10.26 -7.69 12.12
CA LEU A 236 -10.88 -6.51 12.73
C LEU A 236 -11.24 -5.43 11.70
N ASP A 237 -10.66 -5.50 10.50
CA ASP A 237 -11.02 -4.64 9.36
C ASP A 237 -12.26 -5.19 8.63
N ARG A 238 -13.40 -5.19 9.31
CA ARG A 238 -14.64 -5.81 8.82
C ARG A 238 -15.14 -5.20 7.51
N ASN A 239 -14.85 -3.94 7.26
CA ASN A 239 -15.27 -3.24 6.04
C ASN A 239 -14.63 -3.83 4.77
N PHE A 240 -13.39 -4.31 4.87
CA PHE A 240 -12.64 -4.86 3.75
C PHE A 240 -12.58 -6.40 3.79
N SER A 241 -12.39 -7.01 4.96
CA SER A 241 -12.28 -8.47 5.10
C SER A 241 -13.56 -9.21 4.71
N GLN A 242 -14.74 -8.65 4.98
CA GLN A 242 -16.01 -9.25 4.53
C GLN A 242 -16.25 -9.09 3.02
N ARG A 243 -15.77 -7.98 2.43
CA ARG A 243 -15.93 -7.72 0.99
C ARG A 243 -15.00 -8.54 0.12
N ILE A 244 -13.90 -9.04 0.65
CA ILE A 244 -12.96 -9.86 -0.11
C ILE A 244 -13.48 -11.29 -0.35
N LEU A 245 -14.34 -11.83 0.53
CA LEU A 245 -14.81 -13.21 0.43
C LEU A 245 -15.58 -13.51 -0.88
N PRO A 246 -16.53 -12.67 -1.33
CA PRO A 246 -17.17 -12.85 -2.63
C PRO A 246 -16.17 -12.79 -3.81
N ILE A 247 -15.11 -12.00 -3.69
CA ILE A 247 -14.07 -11.90 -4.73
C ILE A 247 -13.24 -13.18 -4.79
N VAL A 248 -12.86 -13.74 -3.63
CA VAL A 248 -12.14 -15.02 -3.56
C VAL A 248 -12.97 -16.16 -4.13
N ASP A 249 -14.27 -16.20 -3.83
CA ASP A 249 -15.19 -17.17 -4.43
C ASP A 249 -15.28 -17.02 -5.96
N ALA A 250 -15.37 -15.78 -6.46
CA ALA A 250 -15.39 -15.50 -7.90
C ALA A 250 -14.05 -15.87 -8.58
N LEU A 251 -12.89 -15.56 -7.93
CA LEU A 251 -11.57 -15.96 -8.41
C LEU A 251 -11.45 -17.50 -8.51
N SER A 252 -11.96 -18.22 -7.50
CA SER A 252 -11.97 -19.68 -7.48
C SER A 252 -12.83 -20.25 -8.62
N LYS A 253 -14.05 -19.75 -8.79
CA LYS A 253 -14.98 -20.16 -9.88
C LYS A 253 -14.38 -19.87 -11.26
N ALA A 254 -13.67 -18.76 -11.41
CA ALA A 254 -12.99 -18.37 -12.64
C ALA A 254 -11.60 -19.07 -12.81
N GLN A 255 -11.23 -19.99 -11.93
CA GLN A 255 -9.96 -20.72 -11.93
C GLN A 255 -8.72 -19.80 -11.95
N LYS A 256 -8.82 -18.62 -11.35
CA LYS A 256 -7.70 -17.67 -11.25
C LYS A 256 -6.73 -18.10 -10.14
N ARG A 257 -5.44 -17.78 -10.34
CA ARG A 257 -4.40 -18.07 -9.34
C ARG A 257 -4.48 -17.05 -8.22
N HIS A 258 -4.91 -17.46 -7.04
CA HIS A 258 -5.11 -16.55 -5.91
C HIS A 258 -4.79 -17.20 -4.57
N GLY A 259 -4.62 -16.37 -3.56
CA GLY A 259 -4.54 -16.70 -2.14
C GLY A 259 -5.19 -15.60 -1.31
N LEU A 260 -5.61 -15.94 -0.11
CA LEU A 260 -6.15 -15.01 0.88
C LEU A 260 -5.50 -15.29 2.23
N MET A 261 -5.02 -14.23 2.88
CA MET A 261 -4.61 -14.24 4.29
C MET A 261 -5.46 -13.25 5.07
N ILE A 262 -6.05 -13.72 6.16
CA ILE A 262 -6.75 -12.88 7.13
C ILE A 262 -6.08 -13.10 8.48
N TYR A 263 -5.55 -12.03 9.07
CA TYR A 263 -4.81 -12.07 10.34
C TYR A 263 -5.74 -11.76 11.50
N GLU A 264 -5.81 -12.69 12.46
CA GLU A 264 -6.59 -12.55 13.69
C GLU A 264 -6.04 -11.39 14.55
N GLY A 265 -6.93 -10.57 15.10
CA GLY A 265 -6.58 -9.42 15.94
C GLY A 265 -5.90 -8.27 15.19
N ALA A 266 -5.83 -8.33 13.87
CA ALA A 266 -5.24 -7.27 13.05
C ALA A 266 -6.33 -6.32 12.50
N ALA A 267 -6.13 -5.01 12.69
CA ALA A 267 -7.02 -3.97 12.18
C ALA A 267 -6.55 -3.46 10.81
N HIS A 268 -7.32 -2.53 10.21
CA HIS A 268 -6.87 -1.80 9.03
C HIS A 268 -5.53 -1.11 9.30
N GLY A 269 -4.59 -1.13 8.35
CA GLY A 269 -3.27 -0.51 8.53
C GLY A 269 -2.29 -1.30 9.40
N PHE A 270 -2.57 -2.56 9.75
CA PHE A 270 -1.77 -3.36 10.68
C PHE A 270 -0.29 -3.53 10.28
N HIS A 271 0.04 -3.35 9.01
CA HIS A 271 1.41 -3.45 8.52
C HIS A 271 2.20 -2.13 8.71
N ASN A 272 1.50 -1.01 8.91
CA ASN A 272 2.14 0.29 9.04
C ASN A 272 2.72 0.49 10.46
N ASP A 273 4.02 0.34 10.59
CA ASP A 273 4.76 0.46 11.86
C ASP A 273 4.91 1.90 12.39
N THR A 274 4.36 2.88 11.67
CA THR A 274 4.20 4.27 12.15
C THR A 274 2.78 4.54 12.64
N GLY A 275 1.86 3.62 12.41
CA GLY A 275 0.45 3.75 12.75
C GLY A 275 0.08 3.07 14.07
N ALA A 276 -1.04 3.52 14.64
CA ALA A 276 -1.55 2.99 15.91
C ALA A 276 -2.07 1.55 15.80
N SER A 277 -2.46 1.11 14.61
CA SER A 277 -2.99 -0.24 14.34
C SER A 277 -1.90 -1.27 14.06
N TYR A 278 -0.62 -0.90 14.19
CA TYR A 278 0.47 -1.81 13.92
C TYR A 278 0.37 -3.10 14.74
N ASN A 279 0.39 -4.23 14.06
CA ASN A 279 0.47 -5.56 14.67
C ASN A 279 1.77 -6.23 14.17
N ALA A 280 2.78 -6.28 15.03
CA ALA A 280 4.13 -6.70 14.67
C ALA A 280 4.18 -8.15 14.15
N GLU A 281 3.44 -9.07 14.76
CA GLU A 281 3.41 -10.49 14.36
C GLU A 281 2.72 -10.65 13.00
N ALA A 282 1.53 -10.07 12.83
CA ALA A 282 0.79 -10.10 11.58
C ALA A 282 1.58 -9.40 10.46
N ALA A 283 2.21 -8.26 10.72
CA ALA A 283 3.00 -7.52 9.75
C ALA A 283 4.24 -8.31 9.28
N ALA A 284 4.95 -8.97 10.22
CA ALA A 284 6.13 -9.77 9.90
C ALA A 284 5.77 -11.00 9.04
N ASP A 285 4.73 -11.75 9.40
CA ASP A 285 4.28 -12.90 8.60
C ASP A 285 3.72 -12.46 7.25
N ALA A 286 2.91 -11.39 7.19
CA ALA A 286 2.38 -10.85 5.94
C ALA A 286 3.50 -10.43 4.99
N TRP A 287 4.55 -9.79 5.50
CA TRP A 287 5.70 -9.40 4.69
C TRP A 287 6.50 -10.63 4.20
N ALA A 288 6.75 -11.60 5.07
CA ALA A 288 7.43 -12.84 4.69
C ALA A 288 6.67 -13.59 3.58
N ARG A 289 5.33 -13.68 3.68
CA ARG A 289 4.47 -14.27 2.64
C ARG A 289 4.49 -13.47 1.34
N THR A 290 4.51 -12.15 1.43
CA THR A 290 4.63 -11.25 0.26
C THR A 290 5.92 -11.52 -0.49
N VAL A 291 7.06 -11.56 0.20
CA VAL A 291 8.37 -11.88 -0.39
C VAL A 291 8.38 -13.28 -0.99
N ALA A 292 7.87 -14.28 -0.26
CA ALA A 292 7.76 -15.65 -0.77
C ALA A 292 6.87 -15.75 -2.03
N PHE A 293 5.76 -15.01 -2.06
CA PHE A 293 4.86 -14.95 -3.20
C PHE A 293 5.54 -14.30 -4.41
N PHE A 294 6.22 -13.17 -4.24
CA PHE A 294 6.98 -12.55 -5.30
C PHE A 294 8.13 -13.43 -5.78
N ASN A 295 8.90 -14.07 -4.91
CA ASN A 295 9.93 -15.02 -5.31
C ASN A 295 9.35 -16.16 -6.15
N LYS A 296 8.20 -16.72 -5.76
CA LYS A 296 7.51 -17.78 -6.52
C LYS A 296 7.13 -17.35 -7.93
N TRP A 297 6.67 -16.11 -8.12
CA TRP A 297 6.09 -15.68 -9.39
C TRP A 297 7.07 -14.88 -10.26
N LEU A 298 7.99 -14.13 -9.65
CA LEU A 298 8.92 -13.26 -10.37
C LEU A 298 10.28 -13.92 -10.68
N ARG A 299 10.66 -14.99 -9.94
CA ARG A 299 11.95 -15.69 -10.14
C ARG A 299 11.79 -17.06 -10.82
N ARG A 300 10.70 -17.29 -11.55
CA ARG A 300 10.51 -18.55 -12.28
C ARG A 300 11.48 -18.66 -13.45
N PRO A 301 11.97 -19.90 -13.77
CA PRO A 301 12.64 -20.12 -15.03
C PRO A 301 11.74 -19.71 -16.20
N ARG A 302 12.32 -19.21 -17.27
CA ARG A 302 11.57 -19.03 -18.53
C ARG A 302 11.22 -20.42 -19.05
N THR A 303 9.93 -20.70 -19.16
CA THR A 303 9.43 -21.91 -19.84
C THR A 303 9.44 -21.69 -21.34
#